data_cc40924048c52f2b9c11d0de1c3312da
#
_entry.id   cc40924048c52f2b9c11d0de1c3312da
#
_cell.length_a   1.000
_cell.length_b   1.000
_cell.length_c   1.000
_cell.angle_alpha   90.00
_cell.angle_beta   90.00
_cell.angle_gamma   90.00
#
_symmetry.space_group_name_H-M   'P 1'
#
loop_
_entity.id
_entity.type
_entity.pdbx_description
1 polymer ?
#
loop_
_entity_poly.entity_id
_entity_poly.type
_entity_poly.pdbx_seq_one_letter_code
_entity_poly.pdbx_strand_id
1 'polypeptide(L)'
;MKQKISSDFKLGILGGGQLGKMMIQAASKWDIEIHVLDPDESCSCSALCHQFHHGSFKNYNDVLEFGRKVDILTFEIEHINIEALKVLEKDGIKTYPQPEALEIIQDKGIQKQFYSRHNIPTSNFHLFNNKKAVSYTHLTLPTTSCV
;
A
#
# COMPACT_ATOMS: atom_id res chain seq x y z
N MET A 1 -12.61 20.54 11.49
CA MET A 1 -13.77 19.79 12.02
C MET A 1 -13.31 18.39 12.38
N LYS A 2 -13.62 17.85 13.57
CA LYS A 2 -13.36 16.42 13.86
C LYS A 2 -14.37 15.61 13.05
N GLN A 3 -13.90 14.82 12.10
CA GLN A 3 -14.75 13.90 11.35
C GLN A 3 -15.33 12.87 12.33
N LYS A 4 -16.64 12.85 12.51
CA LYS A 4 -17.29 11.82 13.31
C LYS A 4 -17.40 10.56 12.45
N ILE A 5 -16.91 9.44 12.93
CA ILE A 5 -17.20 8.14 12.35
C ILE A 5 -18.66 7.83 12.63
N SER A 6 -19.44 7.58 11.58
CA SER A 6 -20.86 7.24 11.64
C SER A 6 -21.12 6.05 10.72
N SER A 7 -22.33 5.50 10.74
CA SER A 7 -22.75 4.41 9.84
C SER A 7 -22.64 4.75 8.35
N ASP A 8 -22.60 6.05 8.02
CA ASP A 8 -22.41 6.51 6.64
C ASP A 8 -20.92 6.63 6.25
N PHE A 9 -19.99 6.32 7.18
CA PHE A 9 -18.57 6.46 6.95
C PHE A 9 -18.03 5.34 6.06
N LYS A 10 -17.36 5.72 4.96
CA LYS A 10 -16.85 4.82 3.94
C LYS A 10 -15.34 4.65 4.04
N LEU A 11 -14.93 3.42 4.34
CA LEU A 11 -13.53 3.01 4.30
C LEU A 11 -13.22 2.33 2.96
N GLY A 12 -12.32 2.89 2.18
CA GLY A 12 -11.79 2.28 0.97
C GLY A 12 -10.53 1.47 1.23
N ILE A 13 -10.45 0.27 0.67
CA ILE A 13 -9.28 -0.60 0.73
C ILE A 13 -8.79 -0.86 -0.70
N LEU A 14 -7.54 -0.53 -1.00
CA LEU A 14 -6.88 -0.90 -2.24
C LEU A 14 -6.17 -2.24 -2.05
N GLY A 15 -6.65 -3.25 -2.78
CA GLY A 15 -6.22 -4.64 -2.67
C GLY A 15 -7.18 -5.50 -1.85
N GLY A 16 -7.73 -6.53 -2.52
CA GLY A 16 -8.73 -7.45 -1.98
C GLY A 16 -8.17 -8.79 -1.53
N GLY A 17 -6.86 -8.89 -1.31
CA GLY A 17 -6.18 -10.10 -0.89
C GLY A 17 -6.44 -10.51 0.56
N GLN A 18 -5.61 -11.42 1.07
CA GLN A 18 -5.77 -11.98 2.41
C GLN A 18 -5.68 -10.94 3.53
N LEU A 19 -4.77 -9.96 3.40
CA LEU A 19 -4.63 -8.91 4.41
C LEU A 19 -5.80 -7.93 4.37
N GLY A 20 -6.31 -7.59 3.18
CA GLY A 20 -7.55 -6.84 3.02
C GLY A 20 -8.73 -7.53 3.72
N LYS A 21 -8.85 -8.86 3.57
CA LYS A 21 -9.84 -9.67 4.29
C LYS A 21 -9.68 -9.54 5.81
N MET A 22 -8.47 -9.61 6.33
CA MET A 22 -8.21 -9.45 7.77
C MET A 22 -8.59 -8.05 8.26
N MET A 23 -8.35 -7.01 7.46
CA MET A 23 -8.80 -5.65 7.77
C MET A 23 -10.33 -5.55 7.83
N ILE A 24 -11.05 -6.14 6.86
CA ILE A 24 -12.53 -6.21 6.89
C ILE A 24 -13.01 -6.89 8.17
N GLN A 25 -12.45 -8.03 8.53
CA GLN A 25 -12.82 -8.77 9.74
C GLN A 25 -12.56 -7.96 11.01
N ALA A 26 -11.46 -7.21 11.07
CA ALA A 26 -11.17 -6.33 12.21
C ALA A 26 -12.15 -5.14 12.28
N ALA A 27 -12.52 -4.59 11.12
CA ALA A 27 -13.43 -3.46 11.00
C ALA A 27 -14.90 -3.83 11.17
N SER A 28 -15.29 -5.11 11.04
CA SER A 28 -16.68 -5.57 11.16
C SER A 28 -17.33 -5.33 12.53
N LYS A 29 -16.53 -4.96 13.54
CA LYS A 29 -17.01 -4.54 14.87
C LYS A 29 -17.57 -3.12 14.89
N TRP A 30 -17.35 -2.36 13.82
CA TRP A 30 -17.73 -0.96 13.69
C TRP A 30 -18.81 -0.86 12.63
N ASP A 31 -19.76 0.00 12.84
CA ASP A 31 -20.83 0.29 11.88
C ASP A 31 -20.30 1.26 10.82
N ILE A 32 -19.49 0.74 9.87
CA ILE A 32 -18.88 1.49 8.78
C ILE A 32 -19.03 0.72 7.47
N GLU A 33 -19.15 1.46 6.38
CA GLU A 33 -19.25 0.88 5.03
C GLU A 33 -17.85 0.63 4.46
N ILE A 34 -17.57 -0.60 4.03
CA ILE A 34 -16.25 -0.99 3.49
C ILE A 34 -16.34 -1.22 2.00
N HIS A 35 -15.55 -0.47 1.25
CA HIS A 35 -15.38 -0.60 -0.19
C HIS A 35 -14.01 -1.20 -0.50
N VAL A 36 -13.91 -2.03 -1.54
CA VAL A 36 -12.64 -2.65 -1.97
C VAL A 36 -12.44 -2.44 -3.46
N LEU A 37 -11.23 -2.06 -3.87
CA LEU A 37 -10.80 -2.04 -5.26
C LEU A 37 -9.78 -3.15 -5.50
N ASP A 38 -10.06 -4.06 -6.42
CA ASP A 38 -9.12 -5.12 -6.83
C ASP A 38 -9.36 -5.52 -8.29
N PRO A 39 -8.30 -5.90 -9.05
CA PRO A 39 -8.44 -6.41 -10.40
C PRO A 39 -9.00 -7.84 -10.48
N ASP A 40 -8.99 -8.60 -9.38
CA ASP A 40 -9.52 -9.96 -9.30
C ASP A 40 -10.89 -9.96 -8.62
N GLU A 41 -11.95 -10.19 -9.39
CA GLU A 41 -13.32 -10.30 -8.89
C GLU A 41 -13.52 -11.49 -7.92
N SER A 42 -12.64 -12.47 -7.98
CA SER A 42 -12.64 -13.64 -7.08
C SER A 42 -11.75 -13.47 -5.84
N CYS A 43 -11.20 -12.27 -5.60
CA CYS A 43 -10.35 -11.99 -4.47
C CYS A 43 -11.02 -12.27 -3.11
N SER A 44 -10.23 -12.46 -2.08
CA SER A 44 -10.71 -12.86 -0.74
C SER A 44 -11.69 -11.88 -0.11
N CYS A 45 -11.73 -10.63 -0.57
CA CYS A 45 -12.59 -9.56 -0.04
C CYS A 45 -13.92 -9.43 -0.77
N SER A 46 -14.03 -9.92 -2.01
CA SER A 46 -15.17 -9.62 -2.88
C SER A 46 -16.54 -9.97 -2.28
N ALA A 47 -16.61 -11.09 -1.54
CA ALA A 47 -17.84 -11.53 -0.88
C ALA A 47 -18.04 -10.97 0.56
N LEU A 48 -17.10 -10.18 1.06
CA LEU A 48 -17.10 -9.71 2.46
C LEU A 48 -17.22 -8.19 2.59
N CYS A 49 -16.87 -7.44 1.54
CA CYS A 49 -17.00 -5.99 1.54
C CYS A 49 -18.46 -5.57 1.26
N HIS A 50 -18.83 -4.36 1.65
CA HIS A 50 -20.12 -3.77 1.34
C HIS A 50 -20.24 -3.44 -0.14
N GLN A 51 -19.15 -2.97 -0.75
CA GLN A 51 -19.10 -2.71 -2.18
C GLN A 51 -17.76 -3.09 -2.78
N PHE A 52 -17.79 -3.96 -3.78
CA PHE A 52 -16.61 -4.33 -4.57
C PHE A 52 -16.55 -3.47 -5.84
N HIS A 53 -15.36 -2.99 -6.15
CA HIS A 53 -15.05 -2.24 -7.37
C HIS A 53 -13.99 -3.01 -8.16
N HIS A 54 -14.35 -3.44 -9.35
CA HIS A 54 -13.38 -4.05 -10.26
C HIS A 54 -12.50 -2.95 -10.88
N GLY A 55 -11.20 -3.06 -10.73
CA GLY A 55 -10.23 -2.10 -11.26
C GLY A 55 -8.83 -2.34 -10.73
N SER A 56 -7.84 -1.70 -11.34
CA SER A 56 -6.44 -1.88 -10.96
C SER A 56 -5.95 -0.77 -10.04
N PHE A 57 -5.46 -1.14 -8.87
CA PHE A 57 -4.79 -0.21 -7.96
C PHE A 57 -3.47 0.37 -8.51
N LYS A 58 -2.98 -0.13 -9.66
CA LYS A 58 -1.84 0.44 -10.39
C LYS A 58 -2.28 1.49 -11.43
N ASN A 59 -3.54 1.47 -11.83
CA ASN A 59 -4.08 2.41 -12.80
C ASN A 59 -4.46 3.72 -12.11
N TYR A 60 -4.01 4.84 -12.67
CA TYR A 60 -4.26 6.17 -12.12
C TYR A 60 -5.75 6.49 -12.02
N ASN A 61 -6.51 6.25 -13.09
CA ASN A 61 -7.92 6.60 -13.14
C ASN A 61 -8.76 5.73 -12.20
N ASP A 62 -8.49 4.42 -12.16
CA ASP A 62 -9.22 3.49 -11.29
C ASP A 62 -9.06 3.88 -9.82
N VAL A 63 -7.82 4.19 -9.40
CA VAL A 63 -7.53 4.63 -8.02
C VAL A 63 -8.19 5.97 -7.72
N LEU A 64 -8.14 6.92 -8.65
CA LEU A 64 -8.73 8.25 -8.49
C LEU A 64 -10.25 8.18 -8.36
N GLU A 65 -10.91 7.45 -9.28
CA GLU A 65 -12.37 7.28 -9.26
C GLU A 65 -12.84 6.54 -8.01
N PHE A 66 -12.11 5.51 -7.59
CA PHE A 66 -12.41 4.76 -6.39
C PHE A 66 -12.24 5.63 -5.14
N GLY A 67 -11.10 6.31 -5.01
CA GLY A 67 -10.80 7.13 -3.84
C GLY A 67 -11.82 8.26 -3.61
N ARG A 68 -12.41 8.80 -4.67
CA ARG A 68 -13.48 9.83 -4.58
C ARG A 68 -14.82 9.31 -4.05
N LYS A 69 -14.98 8.00 -3.94
CA LYS A 69 -16.23 7.36 -3.44
C LYS A 69 -16.18 7.04 -1.95
N VAL A 70 -15.05 7.30 -1.29
CA VAL A 70 -14.79 6.92 0.10
C VAL A 70 -14.29 8.12 0.92
N ASP A 71 -14.41 8.05 2.25
CA ASP A 71 -13.96 9.12 3.14
C ASP A 71 -12.48 8.97 3.55
N ILE A 72 -12.04 7.73 3.70
CA ILE A 72 -10.65 7.37 3.98
C ILE A 72 -10.24 6.22 3.08
N LEU A 73 -9.00 6.27 2.62
CA LEU A 73 -8.39 5.25 1.81
C LEU A 73 -7.25 4.58 2.57
N THR A 74 -7.22 3.26 2.54
CA THR A 74 -6.12 2.46 3.09
C THR A 74 -5.68 1.37 2.12
N PHE A 75 -4.50 0.82 2.37
CA PHE A 75 -3.93 -0.25 1.56
C PHE A 75 -2.87 -1.02 2.35
N GLU A 76 -2.60 -2.24 1.93
CA GLU A 76 -1.55 -3.08 2.50
C GLU A 76 -0.48 -3.46 1.47
N ILE A 77 -0.77 -3.23 0.19
CA ILE A 77 0.12 -3.55 -0.93
C ILE A 77 1.02 -2.36 -1.28
N GLU A 78 2.25 -2.66 -1.69
CA GLU A 78 3.23 -1.61 -2.02
C GLU A 78 3.02 -1.02 -3.43
N HIS A 79 2.47 -1.78 -4.38
CA HIS A 79 2.44 -1.40 -5.81
C HIS A 79 1.16 -0.66 -6.22
N ILE A 80 0.91 0.49 -5.59
CA ILE A 80 -0.23 1.37 -5.89
C ILE A 80 0.24 2.58 -6.71
N ASN A 81 -0.66 3.18 -7.46
CA ASN A 81 -0.39 4.42 -8.17
C ASN A 81 -0.31 5.60 -7.18
N ILE A 82 0.92 6.04 -6.88
CA ILE A 82 1.20 7.12 -5.91
C ILE A 82 0.65 8.46 -6.39
N GLU A 83 0.73 8.76 -7.68
CA GLU A 83 0.27 10.04 -8.21
C GLU A 83 -1.24 10.22 -8.02
N ALA A 84 -2.01 9.16 -8.17
CA ALA A 84 -3.45 9.19 -7.87
C ALA A 84 -3.69 9.45 -6.37
N LEU A 85 -2.93 8.82 -5.47
CA LEU A 85 -3.05 9.05 -4.02
C LEU A 85 -2.72 10.50 -3.65
N LYS A 86 -1.67 11.08 -4.22
CA LYS A 86 -1.30 12.50 -4.01
C LYS A 86 -2.38 13.46 -4.47
N VAL A 87 -3.08 13.14 -5.55
CA VAL A 87 -4.22 13.95 -6.01
C VAL A 87 -5.40 13.82 -5.06
N LEU A 88 -5.72 12.60 -4.61
CA LEU A 88 -6.79 12.37 -3.64
C LEU A 88 -6.56 13.12 -2.32
N GLU A 89 -5.32 13.18 -1.83
CA GLU A 89 -4.99 13.98 -0.64
C GLU A 89 -5.23 15.47 -0.86
N LYS A 90 -4.86 16.01 -2.05
CA LYS A 90 -5.17 17.41 -2.41
C LYS A 90 -6.67 17.65 -2.52
N ASP A 91 -7.44 16.66 -2.95
CA ASP A 91 -8.90 16.70 -2.99
C ASP A 91 -9.53 16.54 -1.59
N GLY A 92 -8.71 16.33 -0.54
CA GLY A 92 -9.17 16.22 0.86
C GLY A 92 -9.47 14.80 1.34
N ILE A 93 -9.27 13.78 0.51
CA ILE A 93 -9.41 12.37 0.89
C ILE A 93 -8.17 11.95 1.68
N LYS A 94 -8.38 11.45 2.89
CA LYS A 94 -7.27 10.99 3.73
C LYS A 94 -6.81 9.61 3.31
N THR A 95 -5.50 9.45 3.13
CA THR A 95 -4.88 8.17 2.82
C THR A 95 -3.99 7.70 3.96
N TYR A 96 -4.07 6.42 4.31
CA TYR A 96 -3.23 5.80 5.35
C TYR A 96 -2.74 4.44 4.87
N PRO A 97 -1.41 4.21 4.80
CA PRO A 97 -0.30 5.16 5.02
C PRO A 97 -0.32 6.36 4.06
N GLN A 98 0.40 7.41 4.40
CA GLN A 98 0.54 8.59 3.53
C GLN A 98 1.27 8.25 2.23
N PRO A 99 0.95 8.89 1.08
CA PRO A 99 1.61 8.63 -0.19
C PRO A 99 3.14 8.78 -0.16
N GLU A 100 3.65 9.75 0.61
CA GLU A 100 5.09 9.96 0.76
C GLU A 100 5.79 8.76 1.44
N ALA A 101 5.12 8.13 2.41
CA ALA A 101 5.65 6.91 3.04
C ALA A 101 5.71 5.76 2.04
N LEU A 102 4.67 5.62 1.20
CA LEU A 102 4.64 4.60 0.15
C LEU A 102 5.73 4.83 -0.91
N GLU A 103 5.98 6.07 -1.30
CA GLU A 103 7.04 6.45 -2.24
C GLU A 103 8.43 5.98 -1.75
N ILE A 104 8.70 6.15 -0.45
CA ILE A 104 9.92 5.64 0.18
C ILE A 104 9.97 4.10 0.16
N ILE A 105 8.83 3.45 0.42
CA ILE A 105 8.76 1.98 0.52
C ILE A 105 8.89 1.30 -0.84
N GLN A 106 8.33 1.89 -1.90
CA GLN A 106 8.36 1.32 -3.25
C GLN A 106 9.77 1.21 -3.82
N ASP A 107 10.68 2.12 -3.47
CA ASP A 107 12.08 2.05 -3.87
C ASP A 107 12.97 1.62 -2.70
N LYS A 108 13.48 0.38 -2.76
CA LYS A 108 14.33 -0.18 -1.69
C LYS A 108 15.65 0.60 -1.51
N GLY A 109 16.15 1.28 -2.55
CA GLY A 109 17.31 2.16 -2.46
C GLY A 109 16.99 3.43 -1.67
N ILE A 110 15.88 4.09 -1.98
CA ILE A 110 15.38 5.25 -1.24
C ILE A 110 15.07 4.87 0.20
N GLN A 111 14.42 3.73 0.43
CA GLN A 111 14.12 3.23 1.77
C GLN A 111 15.38 3.02 2.61
N LYS A 112 16.43 2.41 2.05
CA LYS A 112 17.70 2.21 2.74
C LYS A 112 18.43 3.53 3.03
N GLN A 113 18.40 4.49 2.11
CA GLN A 113 18.92 5.83 2.34
C GLN A 113 18.16 6.55 3.44
N PHE A 114 16.83 6.43 3.47
CA PHE A 114 16.00 6.98 4.53
C PHE A 114 16.40 6.42 5.90
N TYR A 115 16.56 5.10 6.03
CA TYR A 115 17.00 4.48 7.28
C TYR A 115 18.36 4.99 7.75
N SER A 116 19.31 5.11 6.81
CA SER A 116 20.63 5.65 7.13
C SER A 116 20.59 7.10 7.61
N ARG A 117 19.82 7.97 6.94
CA ARG A 117 19.68 9.39 7.30
C ARG A 117 19.03 9.59 8.67
N HIS A 118 18.14 8.70 9.06
CA HIS A 118 17.39 8.78 10.32
C HIS A 118 17.97 7.89 11.43
N ASN A 119 19.18 7.32 11.23
CA ASN A 119 19.83 6.40 12.18
C ASN A 119 18.95 5.21 12.59
N ILE A 120 18.12 4.70 11.68
CA ILE A 120 17.31 3.52 11.89
C ILE A 120 18.19 2.27 11.64
N PRO A 121 18.31 1.35 12.59
CA PRO A 121 19.10 0.14 12.41
C PRO A 121 18.63 -0.67 11.19
N THR A 122 19.58 -1.00 10.33
CA THR A 122 19.33 -1.81 9.13
C THR A 122 20.56 -2.61 8.76
N SER A 123 20.41 -3.67 7.98
CA SER A 123 21.54 -4.42 7.42
C SER A 123 22.43 -3.51 6.56
N ASN A 124 23.73 -3.83 6.51
CA ASN A 124 24.64 -3.16 5.58
C ASN A 124 24.14 -3.30 4.15
N PHE A 125 24.26 -2.26 3.37
CA PHE A 125 23.79 -2.23 1.98
C PHE A 125 24.72 -1.41 1.09
N HIS A 126 24.72 -1.73 -0.21
CA HIS A 126 25.36 -0.94 -1.25
C HIS A 126 24.35 -0.65 -2.34
N LEU A 127 24.34 0.60 -2.83
CA LEU A 127 23.48 1.01 -3.93
C LEU A 127 24.28 0.98 -5.24
N PHE A 128 23.72 0.35 -6.26
CA PHE A 128 24.31 0.23 -7.57
C PHE A 128 23.43 0.91 -8.61
N ASN A 129 23.98 1.82 -9.38
CA ASN A 129 23.27 2.58 -10.40
C ASN A 129 23.17 1.84 -11.75
N ASN A 130 23.86 0.72 -11.91
CA ASN A 130 23.81 -0.07 -13.14
C ASN A 130 24.10 -1.57 -12.89
N LYS A 131 23.62 -2.44 -13.79
CA LYS A 131 23.81 -3.89 -13.71
C LYS A 131 25.28 -4.34 -13.75
N LYS A 132 26.17 -3.60 -14.44
CA LYS A 132 27.59 -3.96 -14.55
C LYS A 132 28.30 -3.81 -13.19
N ALA A 133 27.92 -2.82 -12.39
CA ALA A 133 28.49 -2.62 -11.06
C ALA A 133 28.16 -3.78 -10.10
N VAL A 134 27.01 -4.43 -10.26
CA VAL A 134 26.59 -5.60 -9.45
C VAL A 134 27.44 -6.82 -9.75
N SER A 135 27.87 -7.01 -10.99
CA SER A 135 28.65 -8.19 -11.43
C SER A 135 30.06 -8.22 -10.81
N TYR A 136 30.61 -7.10 -10.38
CA TYR A 136 31.93 -7.03 -9.75
C TYR A 136 31.92 -7.27 -8.24
N THR A 137 30.77 -7.14 -7.60
CA THR A 137 30.61 -7.53 -6.21
C THR A 137 30.17 -8.98 -6.18
N HIS A 138 31.13 -9.90 -6.18
CA HIS A 138 30.87 -11.26 -5.76
C HIS A 138 30.48 -11.23 -4.29
N LEU A 139 29.18 -11.18 -4.05
CA LEU A 139 28.60 -11.65 -2.80
C LEU A 139 28.89 -13.15 -2.75
N THR A 140 30.08 -13.52 -2.28
CA THR A 140 30.29 -14.84 -1.75
C THR A 140 29.41 -14.93 -0.51
N LEU A 141 28.19 -15.41 -0.71
CA LEU A 141 27.39 -15.88 0.42
C LEU A 141 28.23 -16.98 1.07
N PRO A 142 28.53 -16.89 2.38
CA PRO A 142 29.13 -18.03 3.07
C PRO A 142 28.11 -19.16 2.94
N THR A 143 28.45 -20.17 2.14
CA THR A 143 27.77 -21.45 2.15
C THR A 143 28.09 -22.10 3.47
N THR A 144 27.35 -21.77 4.50
CA THR A 144 27.30 -22.59 5.71
C THR A 144 26.56 -23.86 5.30
N SER A 145 27.33 -24.88 4.95
CA SER A 145 26.83 -26.25 4.91
C SER A 145 26.32 -26.57 6.31
N CYS A 146 25.02 -26.62 6.47
CA CYS A 146 24.41 -27.28 7.62
C CYS A 146 24.74 -28.78 7.48
N VAL A 147 25.55 -29.29 8.39
CA VAL A 147 25.67 -30.70 8.69
C VAL A 147 24.52 -31.08 9.62
#